data_9d4c69ba0d2e4fb743b5980812b683a6
#
_entry.id   9d4c69ba0d2e4fb743b5980812b683a6
#
_cell.length_a   1.000
_cell.length_b   1.000
_cell.length_c   1.000
_cell.angle_alpha   90.00
_cell.angle_beta   90.00
_cell.angle_gamma   90.00
#
_symmetry.space_group_name_H-M   'P 1'
#
loop_
_entity.id
_entity.type
_entity.pdbx_description
1 polymer ?
#
loop_
_entity_poly.entity_id
_entity_poly.type
_entity_poly.pdbx_seq_one_letter_code
_entity_poly.pdbx_strand_id
1 'polypeptide(L)'
;MNADTGQPDYIIIGAGSAGAALAYRLSENPETSVLLIEAGKPAHPYSRMPVSFGLFIDKPGVNWRYSSQPEEGTANRVIPVPRGKMLGGSSSINGLVYVRGQTLDYDTWGQLGNRSWNWEKVSKVFRRMENFDGGDEKIRGRNGPLGVSEVPDQNPLYDALIAAAQSVGYPHNLDYNGLDQEGIGKTQATIKTGRRMSTARCYLEPARQRKNLE
;
A
#
# COMPACT_ATOMS: atom_id res chain seq x y z
N MET A 1 -11.34 19.24 -24.96
CA MET A 1 -12.14 19.95 -23.94
C MET A 1 -13.60 19.78 -24.29
N ASN A 2 -14.27 18.86 -23.60
CA ASN A 2 -15.74 18.98 -23.52
C ASN A 2 -16.02 20.09 -22.52
N ALA A 3 -15.81 21.30 -22.98
CA ALA A 3 -15.95 22.48 -22.20
C ALA A 3 -17.42 22.94 -22.27
N ASP A 4 -18.32 22.28 -21.56
CA ASP A 4 -19.60 22.94 -21.31
C ASP A 4 -20.56 22.33 -20.30
N THR A 5 -20.19 21.31 -19.53
CA THR A 5 -21.13 20.82 -18.51
C THR A 5 -20.70 21.07 -17.09
N GLY A 6 -19.45 21.47 -16.84
CA GLY A 6 -18.88 21.59 -15.49
C GLY A 6 -18.88 20.26 -14.71
N GLN A 7 -19.16 19.15 -15.40
CA GLN A 7 -19.22 17.81 -14.79
C GLN A 7 -17.93 17.06 -15.06
N PRO A 8 -17.31 16.46 -14.01
CA PRO A 8 -16.12 15.63 -14.19
C PRO A 8 -16.51 14.31 -14.88
N ASP A 9 -15.58 13.74 -15.70
CA ASP A 9 -15.74 12.42 -16.29
C ASP A 9 -15.76 11.32 -15.23
N TYR A 10 -14.98 11.51 -14.14
CA TYR A 10 -14.91 10.59 -13.02
C TYR A 10 -15.00 11.31 -11.68
N ILE A 11 -15.84 10.77 -10.79
CA ILE A 11 -15.88 11.17 -9.37
C ILE A 11 -15.37 9.99 -8.55
N ILE A 12 -14.29 10.22 -7.78
CA ILE A 12 -13.70 9.24 -6.90
C ILE A 12 -13.99 9.63 -5.45
N ILE A 13 -14.68 8.78 -4.71
CA ILE A 13 -15.03 9.00 -3.31
C ILE A 13 -14.04 8.27 -2.42
N GLY A 14 -13.24 9.03 -1.69
CA GLY A 14 -12.17 8.57 -0.81
C GLY A 14 -10.79 8.57 -1.45
N ALA A 15 -9.90 9.41 -0.96
CA ALA A 15 -8.50 9.51 -1.36
C ALA A 15 -7.59 8.53 -0.60
N GLY A 16 -8.10 7.34 -0.28
CA GLY A 16 -7.34 6.24 0.31
C GLY A 16 -6.40 5.57 -0.68
N SER A 17 -5.93 4.36 -0.33
CA SER A 17 -4.94 3.62 -1.14
C SER A 17 -5.40 3.39 -2.58
N ALA A 18 -6.66 3.02 -2.78
CA ALA A 18 -7.22 2.78 -4.11
C ALA A 18 -7.54 4.08 -4.85
N GLY A 19 -8.26 5.02 -4.19
CA GLY A 19 -8.69 6.25 -4.84
C GLY A 19 -7.54 7.15 -5.27
N ALA A 20 -6.48 7.24 -4.48
CA ALA A 20 -5.28 7.97 -4.84
C ALA A 20 -4.60 7.41 -6.11
N ALA A 21 -4.51 6.07 -6.21
CA ALA A 21 -3.95 5.42 -7.39
C ALA A 21 -4.84 5.59 -8.63
N LEU A 22 -6.18 5.49 -8.47
CA LEU A 22 -7.14 5.75 -9.54
C LEU A 22 -7.06 7.19 -10.03
N ALA A 23 -7.09 8.16 -9.13
CA ALA A 23 -7.00 9.58 -9.48
C ALA A 23 -5.72 9.88 -10.26
N TYR A 24 -4.59 9.33 -9.80
CA TYR A 24 -3.32 9.46 -10.50
C TYR A 24 -3.37 8.88 -11.92
N ARG A 25 -3.90 7.67 -12.09
CA ARG A 25 -3.90 6.97 -13.38
C ARG A 25 -4.91 7.55 -14.36
N LEU A 26 -6.10 7.87 -13.93
CA LEU A 26 -7.13 8.47 -14.81
C LEU A 26 -6.73 9.86 -15.28
N SER A 27 -6.12 10.66 -14.42
CA SER A 27 -5.67 12.01 -14.76
C SER A 27 -4.36 12.06 -15.57
N GLU A 28 -3.73 10.91 -15.88
CA GLU A 28 -2.60 10.84 -16.83
C GLU A 28 -3.02 11.28 -18.24
N ASN A 29 -4.26 10.99 -18.62
CA ASN A 29 -4.84 11.53 -19.84
C ASN A 29 -5.39 12.94 -19.55
N PRO A 30 -4.83 14.02 -20.13
CA PRO A 30 -5.26 15.38 -19.88
C PRO A 30 -6.71 15.69 -20.33
N GLU A 31 -7.27 14.88 -21.23
CA GLU A 31 -8.66 15.00 -21.69
C GLU A 31 -9.67 14.38 -20.69
N THR A 32 -9.21 13.67 -19.67
CA THR A 32 -10.04 13.03 -18.66
C THR A 32 -10.07 13.89 -17.40
N SER A 33 -11.22 14.44 -17.07
CA SER A 33 -11.43 15.23 -15.85
C SER A 33 -11.79 14.33 -14.66
N VAL A 34 -11.11 14.53 -13.53
CA VAL A 34 -11.25 13.70 -12.33
C VAL A 34 -11.50 14.58 -11.10
N LEU A 35 -12.59 14.31 -10.39
CA LEU A 35 -12.87 14.89 -9.07
C LEU A 35 -12.61 13.86 -7.99
N LEU A 36 -11.67 14.13 -7.08
CA LEU A 36 -11.35 13.30 -5.94
C LEU A 36 -11.85 13.93 -4.64
N ILE A 37 -12.76 13.25 -3.96
CA ILE A 37 -13.40 13.73 -2.72
C ILE A 37 -12.85 12.93 -1.54
N GLU A 38 -12.36 13.62 -0.50
CA GLU A 38 -11.88 13.02 0.74
C GLU A 38 -12.54 13.66 1.96
N ALA A 39 -13.04 12.83 2.89
CA ALA A 39 -13.70 13.28 4.11
C ALA A 39 -12.73 13.79 5.18
N GLY A 40 -11.48 13.38 5.09
CA GLY A 40 -10.45 13.69 6.09
C GLY A 40 -9.62 14.93 5.74
N LYS A 41 -8.61 15.17 6.58
CA LYS A 41 -7.67 16.29 6.38
C LYS A 41 -6.63 15.98 5.29
N PRO A 42 -6.04 17.00 4.64
CA PRO A 42 -5.01 16.78 3.64
C PRO A 42 -3.80 16.02 4.16
N ALA A 43 -3.36 16.30 5.39
CA ALA A 43 -2.22 15.62 6.01
C ALA A 43 -2.22 15.80 7.54
N HIS A 44 -1.43 14.96 8.22
CA HIS A 44 -1.00 15.19 9.60
C HIS A 44 0.52 15.36 9.62
N PRO A 45 1.08 16.33 10.36
CA PRO A 45 2.53 16.60 10.35
C PRO A 45 3.40 15.35 10.55
N TYR A 46 2.97 14.47 11.44
CA TYR A 46 3.71 13.24 11.77
C TYR A 46 3.43 12.05 10.83
N SER A 47 2.47 12.15 9.91
CA SER A 47 2.13 11.01 9.03
C SER A 47 3.29 10.59 8.10
N ARG A 48 4.27 11.48 7.89
CA ARG A 48 5.48 11.18 7.10
C ARG A 48 6.52 10.35 7.86
N MET A 49 6.40 10.28 9.19
CA MET A 49 7.33 9.56 10.05
C MET A 49 6.89 8.09 10.17
N PRO A 50 7.74 7.12 9.81
CA PRO A 50 7.37 5.70 9.92
C PRO A 50 6.90 5.28 11.31
N VAL A 51 7.59 5.70 12.36
CA VAL A 51 7.29 5.36 13.76
C VAL A 51 5.94 5.90 14.26
N SER A 52 5.35 6.86 13.54
CA SER A 52 4.10 7.51 13.98
C SER A 52 2.85 6.65 13.87
N PHE A 53 2.91 5.45 13.27
CA PHE A 53 1.73 4.60 13.10
C PHE A 53 1.00 4.33 14.42
N GLY A 54 1.74 4.08 15.51
CA GLY A 54 1.17 3.87 16.85
C GLY A 54 0.39 5.06 17.39
N LEU A 55 0.73 6.28 16.99
CA LEU A 55 0.03 7.50 17.40
C LEU A 55 -1.35 7.66 16.73
N PHE A 56 -1.59 6.96 15.62
CA PHE A 56 -2.79 7.14 14.80
C PHE A 56 -3.88 6.08 15.04
N ILE A 57 -3.55 4.99 15.74
CA ILE A 57 -4.48 3.87 15.97
C ILE A 57 -5.77 4.35 16.63
N ASP A 58 -5.66 5.24 17.63
CA ASP A 58 -6.81 5.76 18.36
C ASP A 58 -7.05 7.27 18.20
N LYS A 59 -6.35 7.93 17.27
CA LYS A 59 -6.42 9.38 17.14
C LYS A 59 -7.68 9.83 16.38
N PRO A 60 -8.67 10.48 17.04
CA PRO A 60 -9.80 11.08 16.37
C PRO A 60 -9.35 12.13 15.35
N GLY A 61 -10.10 12.28 14.26
CA GLY A 61 -9.81 13.27 13.21
C GLY A 61 -8.82 12.80 12.13
N VAL A 62 -8.10 11.69 12.32
CA VAL A 62 -7.26 11.04 11.31
C VAL A 62 -7.58 9.56 11.15
N ASN A 63 -8.46 9.03 11.98
CA ASN A 63 -8.90 7.64 11.97
C ASN A 63 -10.42 7.58 12.17
N TRP A 64 -11.10 6.74 11.37
CA TRP A 64 -12.53 6.49 11.50
C TRP A 64 -12.90 5.74 12.77
N ARG A 65 -11.96 4.96 13.33
CA ARG A 65 -12.12 4.19 14.55
C ARG A 65 -13.29 3.22 14.52
N TYR A 66 -13.44 2.50 13.40
CA TYR A 66 -14.45 1.43 13.33
C TYR A 66 -14.13 0.30 14.30
N SER A 67 -15.16 -0.47 14.63
CA SER A 67 -15.06 -1.70 15.42
C SER A 67 -15.82 -2.82 14.73
N SER A 68 -15.34 -4.05 14.89
CA SER A 68 -16.05 -5.22 14.38
C SER A 68 -17.32 -5.47 15.21
N GLN A 69 -18.24 -6.25 14.62
CA GLN A 69 -19.28 -6.90 15.43
C GLN A 69 -18.66 -8.05 16.25
N PRO A 70 -19.25 -8.40 17.40
CA PRO A 70 -18.85 -9.62 18.10
C PRO A 70 -19.12 -10.86 17.26
N GLU A 71 -18.14 -11.78 17.20
CA GLU A 71 -18.25 -13.06 16.49
C GLU A 71 -17.77 -14.19 17.37
N GLU A 72 -18.40 -15.36 17.30
CA GLU A 72 -18.07 -16.54 18.10
C GLU A 72 -16.61 -16.97 17.88
N GLY A 73 -16.13 -16.97 16.63
CA GLY A 73 -14.75 -17.30 16.27
C GLY A 73 -13.68 -16.41 16.88
N THR A 74 -14.08 -15.25 17.42
CA THR A 74 -13.19 -14.31 18.13
C THR A 74 -13.51 -14.23 19.63
N ALA A 75 -14.18 -15.24 20.19
CA ALA A 75 -14.68 -15.25 21.57
C ALA A 75 -15.54 -14.01 21.89
N ASN A 76 -16.37 -13.61 20.95
CA ASN A 76 -17.27 -12.45 21.02
C ASN A 76 -16.56 -11.11 21.33
N ARG A 77 -15.29 -11.00 20.99
CA ARG A 77 -14.55 -9.75 21.19
C ARG A 77 -14.92 -8.72 20.14
N VAL A 78 -15.07 -7.47 20.57
CA VAL A 78 -15.13 -6.31 19.69
C VAL A 78 -13.71 -5.89 19.37
N ILE A 79 -13.33 -6.01 18.09
CA ILE A 79 -11.97 -5.75 17.64
C ILE A 79 -11.90 -4.37 16.98
N PRO A 80 -10.98 -3.47 17.41
CA PRO A 80 -10.75 -2.20 16.75
C PRO A 80 -10.31 -2.39 15.29
N VAL A 81 -10.95 -1.65 14.37
CA VAL A 81 -10.66 -1.69 12.93
C VAL A 81 -10.25 -0.28 12.47
N PRO A 82 -8.99 0.13 12.69
CA PRO A 82 -8.53 1.45 12.32
C PRO A 82 -8.54 1.64 10.80
N ARG A 83 -9.07 2.79 10.34
CA ARG A 83 -9.07 3.21 8.93
C ARG A 83 -8.72 4.69 8.86
N GLY A 84 -7.73 5.03 8.03
CA GLY A 84 -7.29 6.41 7.88
C GLY A 84 -8.37 7.33 7.34
N LYS A 85 -8.47 8.54 7.94
CA LYS A 85 -9.37 9.63 7.56
C LYS A 85 -8.53 10.85 7.17
N MET A 86 -7.86 10.75 6.05
CA MET A 86 -7.00 11.79 5.45
C MET A 86 -6.56 11.36 4.07
N LEU A 87 -5.93 12.25 3.30
CA LEU A 87 -5.31 11.86 2.03
C LEU A 87 -4.32 10.70 2.21
N GLY A 88 -4.42 9.70 1.34
CA GLY A 88 -3.71 8.43 1.44
C GLY A 88 -4.41 7.39 2.31
N GLY A 89 -5.49 7.76 3.04
CA GLY A 89 -6.27 6.85 3.85
C GLY A 89 -5.42 6.02 4.81
N SER A 90 -5.67 4.71 4.86
CA SER A 90 -4.95 3.80 5.75
C SER A 90 -3.46 3.66 5.41
N SER A 91 -3.02 3.94 4.18
CA SER A 91 -1.58 3.98 3.86
C SER A 91 -0.82 5.09 4.60
N SER A 92 -1.54 6.12 5.07
CA SER A 92 -0.97 7.23 5.87
C SER A 92 -0.86 6.91 7.37
N ILE A 93 -1.49 5.82 7.86
CA ILE A 93 -1.53 5.44 9.28
C ILE A 93 -1.12 3.99 9.57
N ASN A 94 -0.91 3.14 8.56
CA ASN A 94 -0.60 1.72 8.72
C ASN A 94 0.84 1.48 9.24
N GLY A 95 1.15 0.23 9.58
CA GLY A 95 2.47 -0.23 10.02
C GLY A 95 3.50 -0.40 8.90
N LEU A 96 3.20 0.02 7.66
CA LEU A 96 4.14 0.12 6.52
C LEU A 96 4.57 -1.19 5.88
N VAL A 97 4.34 -2.35 6.50
CA VAL A 97 4.77 -3.64 5.95
C VAL A 97 4.29 -3.81 4.52
N TYR A 98 5.21 -4.18 3.62
CA TYR A 98 4.94 -4.42 2.22
C TYR A 98 5.06 -5.90 1.89
N VAL A 99 3.94 -6.52 1.57
CA VAL A 99 3.84 -7.93 1.20
C VAL A 99 2.93 -8.05 -0.03
N ARG A 100 3.36 -8.81 -1.02
CA ARG A 100 2.53 -9.23 -2.15
C ARG A 100 1.81 -10.54 -1.79
N GLY A 101 0.65 -10.81 -2.37
CA GLY A 101 0.05 -12.14 -2.34
C GLY A 101 0.88 -13.16 -3.13
N GLN A 102 0.67 -14.43 -2.86
CA GLN A 102 1.31 -15.52 -3.59
C GLN A 102 0.72 -15.66 -5.00
N THR A 103 1.48 -16.26 -5.89
CA THR A 103 1.04 -16.56 -7.26
C THR A 103 -0.31 -17.30 -7.27
N LEU A 104 -0.45 -18.28 -6.40
CA LEU A 104 -1.65 -19.11 -6.30
C LEU A 104 -2.90 -18.32 -5.86
N ASP A 105 -2.75 -17.27 -5.04
CA ASP A 105 -3.88 -16.43 -4.62
C ASP A 105 -4.54 -15.79 -5.84
N TYR A 106 -3.73 -15.21 -6.72
CA TYR A 106 -4.22 -14.53 -7.93
C TYR A 106 -4.68 -15.50 -9.00
N ASP A 107 -3.98 -16.61 -9.18
CA ASP A 107 -4.38 -17.63 -10.15
C ASP A 107 -5.72 -18.28 -9.74
N THR A 108 -5.95 -18.47 -8.44
CA THR A 108 -7.25 -18.90 -7.91
C THR A 108 -8.34 -17.88 -8.23
N TRP A 109 -8.07 -16.57 -8.08
CA TRP A 109 -9.05 -15.55 -8.49
C TRP A 109 -9.35 -15.62 -9.99
N GLY A 110 -8.33 -15.85 -10.80
CA GLY A 110 -8.48 -16.07 -12.24
C GLY A 110 -9.38 -17.27 -12.57
N GLN A 111 -9.18 -18.38 -11.88
CA GLN A 111 -9.99 -19.61 -12.03
C GLN A 111 -11.44 -19.43 -11.58
N LEU A 112 -11.67 -18.64 -10.53
CA LEU A 112 -13.01 -18.27 -10.03
C LEU A 112 -13.78 -17.30 -10.95
N GLY A 113 -13.27 -17.01 -12.14
CA GLY A 113 -13.93 -16.18 -13.15
C GLY A 113 -13.32 -14.78 -13.31
N ASN A 114 -12.42 -14.34 -12.45
CA ASN A 114 -11.78 -13.04 -12.53
C ASN A 114 -10.53 -13.10 -13.43
N ARG A 115 -10.68 -13.46 -14.69
CA ARG A 115 -9.60 -13.78 -15.64
C ARG A 115 -8.53 -12.70 -15.78
N SER A 116 -8.85 -11.43 -15.46
CA SER A 116 -7.91 -10.31 -15.49
C SER A 116 -7.07 -10.17 -14.21
N TRP A 117 -7.30 -11.02 -13.21
CA TRP A 117 -6.65 -10.97 -11.91
C TRP A 117 -5.71 -12.14 -11.65
N ASN A 118 -5.35 -12.91 -12.68
CA ASN A 118 -4.32 -13.94 -12.57
C ASN A 118 -2.93 -13.33 -12.36
N TRP A 119 -2.00 -14.12 -11.84
CA TRP A 119 -0.64 -13.66 -11.53
C TRP A 119 0.08 -13.01 -12.71
N GLU A 120 -0.06 -13.58 -13.90
CA GLU A 120 0.57 -13.05 -15.12
C GLU A 120 0.26 -11.56 -15.34
N LYS A 121 -0.97 -11.13 -15.03
CA LYS A 121 -1.42 -9.74 -15.22
C LYS A 121 -1.13 -8.88 -14.00
N VAL A 122 -1.39 -9.41 -12.79
CA VAL A 122 -1.22 -8.66 -11.55
C VAL A 122 0.25 -8.39 -11.26
N SER A 123 1.15 -9.33 -11.54
CA SER A 123 2.61 -9.16 -11.35
C SER A 123 3.16 -7.97 -12.15
N LYS A 124 2.66 -7.75 -13.36
CA LYS A 124 3.04 -6.58 -14.19
C LYS A 124 2.63 -5.26 -13.53
N VAL A 125 1.48 -5.24 -12.83
CA VAL A 125 1.01 -4.07 -12.08
C VAL A 125 1.89 -3.85 -10.85
N PHE A 126 2.20 -4.89 -10.08
CA PHE A 126 3.11 -4.78 -8.94
C PHE A 126 4.47 -4.23 -9.35
N ARG A 127 5.04 -4.76 -10.43
CA ARG A 127 6.32 -4.28 -10.95
C ARG A 127 6.26 -2.81 -11.40
N ARG A 128 5.17 -2.41 -12.06
CA ARG A 128 4.99 -1.03 -12.53
C ARG A 128 4.81 -0.02 -11.40
N MET A 129 4.19 -0.42 -10.29
CA MET A 129 3.94 0.50 -9.18
C MET A 129 5.11 0.62 -8.21
N GLU A 130 6.03 -0.34 -8.19
CA GLU A 130 7.06 -0.47 -7.17
C GLU A 130 8.38 0.24 -7.55
N ASN A 131 9.04 0.78 -6.54
CA ASN A 131 10.41 1.27 -6.58
C ASN A 131 11.19 0.65 -5.41
N PHE A 132 11.82 -0.48 -5.67
CA PHE A 132 12.62 -1.24 -4.71
C PHE A 132 13.99 -1.55 -5.28
N ASP A 133 15.07 -1.30 -4.53
CA ASP A 133 16.44 -1.42 -5.03
C ASP A 133 17.00 -2.86 -4.90
N GLY A 134 16.29 -3.76 -4.19
CA GLY A 134 16.68 -5.17 -3.98
C GLY A 134 15.93 -6.16 -4.88
N GLY A 135 16.24 -7.45 -4.72
CA GLY A 135 15.59 -8.56 -5.43
C GLY A 135 15.87 -8.61 -6.93
N ASP A 136 15.26 -9.58 -7.60
CA ASP A 136 15.44 -9.80 -9.05
C ASP A 136 14.69 -8.71 -9.87
N GLU A 137 15.40 -8.02 -10.76
CA GLU A 137 14.86 -6.97 -11.65
C GLU A 137 13.75 -7.47 -12.59
N LYS A 138 13.73 -8.76 -12.88
CA LYS A 138 12.67 -9.35 -13.72
C LYS A 138 11.32 -9.40 -12.98
N ILE A 139 11.37 -9.40 -11.64
CA ILE A 139 10.20 -9.56 -10.76
C ILE A 139 9.88 -8.27 -10.02
N ARG A 140 10.93 -7.60 -9.52
CA ARG A 140 10.80 -6.40 -8.70
C ARG A 140 10.84 -5.12 -9.56
N GLY A 141 10.05 -4.12 -9.19
CA GLY A 141 10.01 -2.82 -9.86
C GLY A 141 11.09 -1.86 -9.37
N ARG A 142 11.63 -1.02 -10.27
CA ARG A 142 12.67 -0.02 -9.97
C ARG A 142 12.19 1.42 -10.10
N ASN A 143 11.20 1.68 -10.93
CA ASN A 143 10.85 3.03 -11.37
C ASN A 143 9.40 3.41 -11.07
N GLY A 144 8.69 2.61 -10.27
CA GLY A 144 7.32 2.91 -9.88
C GLY A 144 7.23 4.02 -8.83
N PRO A 145 6.05 4.58 -8.63
CA PRO A 145 5.84 5.65 -7.66
C PRO A 145 5.94 5.18 -6.20
N LEU A 146 5.65 3.90 -5.90
CA LEU A 146 5.64 3.37 -4.55
C LEU A 146 7.05 2.97 -4.10
N GLY A 147 7.69 3.80 -3.32
CA GLY A 147 8.98 3.51 -2.72
C GLY A 147 8.88 2.42 -1.65
N VAL A 148 9.70 1.38 -1.81
CA VAL A 148 9.84 0.26 -0.88
C VAL A 148 11.32 0.14 -0.51
N SER A 149 11.61 -0.18 0.74
CA SER A 149 12.95 -0.53 1.19
C SER A 149 12.89 -1.68 2.18
N GLU A 150 13.99 -2.40 2.30
CA GLU A 150 14.21 -3.26 3.45
C GLU A 150 14.39 -2.40 4.70
N VAL A 151 13.82 -2.81 5.83
CA VAL A 151 14.00 -2.07 7.09
C VAL A 151 15.45 -2.26 7.55
N PRO A 152 16.25 -1.18 7.62
CA PRO A 152 17.64 -1.26 8.01
C PRO A 152 17.74 -1.43 9.52
N ASP A 153 17.54 -2.66 10.01
CA ASP A 153 17.71 -2.97 11.41
C ASP A 153 19.00 -3.79 11.61
N GLN A 154 19.89 -3.27 12.44
CA GLN A 154 21.15 -3.90 12.82
C GLN A 154 21.05 -4.61 14.17
N ASN A 155 19.84 -4.84 14.70
CA ASN A 155 19.66 -5.52 15.96
C ASN A 155 20.11 -6.98 15.85
N PRO A 156 21.09 -7.45 16.67
CA PRO A 156 21.62 -8.81 16.61
C PRO A 156 20.56 -9.90 16.87
N LEU A 157 19.41 -9.54 17.43
CA LEU A 157 18.28 -10.47 17.60
C LEU A 157 17.71 -10.94 16.25
N TYR A 158 17.79 -10.13 15.18
CA TYR A 158 17.37 -10.57 13.85
C TYR A 158 18.25 -11.69 13.31
N ASP A 159 19.55 -11.53 13.43
CA ASP A 159 20.51 -12.57 12.95
C ASP A 159 20.36 -13.85 13.78
N ALA A 160 20.17 -13.71 15.09
CA ALA A 160 19.91 -14.86 15.98
C ALA A 160 18.59 -15.56 15.63
N LEU A 161 17.52 -14.80 15.32
CA LEU A 161 16.22 -15.35 14.92
C LEU A 161 16.32 -16.09 13.59
N ILE A 162 17.01 -15.53 12.60
CA ILE A 162 17.23 -16.16 11.30
C ILE A 162 18.03 -17.46 11.48
N ALA A 163 19.10 -17.44 12.26
CA ALA A 163 19.90 -18.63 12.54
C ALA A 163 19.10 -19.72 13.26
N ALA A 164 18.27 -19.34 14.24
CA ALA A 164 17.38 -20.26 14.93
C ALA A 164 16.35 -20.90 13.98
N ALA A 165 15.75 -20.11 13.10
CA ALA A 165 14.80 -20.62 12.11
C ALA A 165 15.48 -21.59 11.13
N GLN A 166 16.68 -21.27 10.65
CA GLN A 166 17.45 -22.16 9.79
C GLN A 166 17.80 -23.50 10.48
N SER A 167 18.08 -23.46 11.79
CA SER A 167 18.39 -24.69 12.56
C SER A 167 17.21 -25.65 12.67
N VAL A 168 15.98 -25.17 12.47
CA VAL A 168 14.75 -25.99 12.47
C VAL A 168 14.16 -26.16 11.06
N GLY A 169 14.93 -25.85 10.02
CA GLY A 169 14.59 -26.16 8.63
C GLY A 169 13.93 -25.06 7.82
N TYR A 170 13.72 -23.86 8.37
CA TYR A 170 13.20 -22.73 7.58
C TYR A 170 14.31 -22.04 6.80
N PRO A 171 14.16 -21.82 5.48
CA PRO A 171 15.17 -21.11 4.69
C PRO A 171 15.26 -19.63 5.06
N HIS A 172 16.47 -19.07 4.96
CA HIS A 172 16.61 -17.61 4.97
C HIS A 172 16.17 -17.06 3.62
N ASN A 173 15.07 -16.30 3.62
CA ASN A 173 14.51 -15.68 2.43
C ASN A 173 14.90 -14.19 2.38
N LEU A 174 15.75 -13.84 1.41
CA LEU A 174 16.21 -12.47 1.20
C LEU A 174 15.18 -11.58 0.51
N ASP A 175 14.18 -12.18 -0.15
CA ASP A 175 13.14 -11.46 -0.88
C ASP A 175 11.81 -12.22 -0.93
N TYR A 176 11.04 -12.16 0.15
CA TYR A 176 9.74 -12.82 0.24
C TYR A 176 8.65 -12.23 -0.70
N ASN A 177 8.95 -11.14 -1.41
CA ASN A 177 8.14 -10.61 -2.50
C ASN A 177 8.66 -11.01 -3.89
N GLY A 178 9.65 -11.92 -3.91
CA GLY A 178 10.20 -12.55 -5.11
C GLY A 178 9.33 -13.69 -5.65
N LEU A 179 9.99 -14.72 -6.18
CA LEU A 179 9.31 -15.92 -6.71
C LEU A 179 8.83 -16.85 -5.59
N ASP A 180 9.61 -16.95 -4.51
CA ASP A 180 9.33 -17.79 -3.37
C ASP A 180 9.06 -16.92 -2.14
N GLN A 181 7.98 -17.23 -1.42
CA GLN A 181 7.56 -16.48 -0.24
C GLN A 181 7.91 -17.22 1.06
N GLU A 182 8.27 -18.52 0.96
CA GLU A 182 8.59 -19.34 2.12
C GLU A 182 9.91 -18.91 2.79
N GLY A 183 9.94 -18.94 4.10
CA GLY A 183 11.14 -18.71 4.89
C GLY A 183 11.05 -17.51 5.85
N ILE A 184 12.19 -17.17 6.41
CA ILE A 184 12.37 -16.05 7.33
C ILE A 184 13.30 -15.01 6.71
N GLY A 185 12.94 -13.74 6.83
CA GLY A 185 13.75 -12.63 6.30
C GLY A 185 13.41 -11.30 6.94
N LYS A 186 14.14 -10.28 6.57
CA LYS A 186 13.89 -8.90 7.05
C LYS A 186 12.66 -8.31 6.39
N THR A 187 11.92 -7.52 7.17
CA THR A 187 10.70 -6.87 6.70
C THR A 187 11.00 -5.83 5.62
N GLN A 188 10.28 -5.91 4.51
CA GLN A 188 10.20 -4.83 3.53
C GLN A 188 9.06 -3.88 3.88
N ALA A 189 9.29 -2.60 3.69
CA ALA A 189 8.32 -1.58 4.09
C ALA A 189 8.16 -0.49 3.03
N THR A 190 6.98 0.12 3.00
CA THR A 190 6.68 1.30 2.18
C THR A 190 7.35 2.55 2.75
N ILE A 191 8.69 2.51 2.75
CA ILE A 191 9.58 3.57 3.21
C ILE A 191 10.60 3.86 2.10
N LYS A 192 10.89 5.13 1.86
CA LYS A 192 12.01 5.57 1.01
C LYS A 192 12.62 6.82 1.63
N THR A 193 13.95 6.90 1.68
CA THR A 193 14.68 8.02 2.31
C THR A 193 14.19 8.36 3.73
N GLY A 194 13.96 7.33 4.56
CA GLY A 194 13.50 7.48 5.95
C GLY A 194 12.07 7.99 6.14
N ARG A 195 11.25 8.04 5.07
CA ARG A 195 9.89 8.58 5.13
C ARG A 195 8.86 7.56 4.63
N ARG A 196 7.68 7.58 5.27
CA ARG A 196 6.51 6.84 4.80
C ARG A 196 6.16 7.19 3.36
N MET A 197 5.97 6.17 2.54
CA MET A 197 5.49 6.27 1.17
C MET A 197 3.99 5.94 1.13
N SER A 198 3.16 6.84 1.68
CA SER A 198 1.71 6.73 1.55
C SER A 198 1.27 6.96 0.11
N THR A 199 0.08 6.49 -0.26
CA THR A 199 -0.46 6.72 -1.61
C THR A 199 -0.72 8.20 -1.90
N ALA A 200 -0.99 9.03 -0.89
CA ALA A 200 -1.00 10.48 -1.07
C ALA A 200 0.35 10.99 -1.58
N ARG A 201 1.44 10.52 -0.98
CA ARG A 201 2.80 10.92 -1.37
C ARG A 201 3.21 10.35 -2.73
N CYS A 202 2.87 9.07 -2.97
CA CYS A 202 3.30 8.37 -4.17
C CYS A 202 2.53 8.77 -5.42
N TYR A 203 1.27 9.09 -5.26
CA TYR A 203 0.35 9.30 -6.38
C TYR A 203 -0.23 10.72 -6.41
N LEU A 204 -0.74 11.25 -5.30
CA LEU A 204 -1.42 12.56 -5.32
C LEU A 204 -0.43 13.73 -5.37
N GLU A 205 0.66 13.70 -4.59
CA GLU A 205 1.67 14.78 -4.63
C GLU A 205 2.22 14.99 -6.05
N PRO A 206 2.63 13.95 -6.82
CA PRO A 206 3.08 14.13 -8.20
C PRO A 206 2.00 14.61 -9.17
N ALA A 207 0.73 14.22 -8.94
CA ALA A 207 -0.39 14.61 -9.78
C ALA A 207 -1.00 15.99 -9.47
N ARG A 208 -0.58 16.61 -8.36
CA ARG A 208 -1.20 17.83 -7.81
C ARG A 208 -1.22 19.03 -8.76
N GLN A 209 -0.30 19.06 -9.75
CA GLN A 209 -0.25 20.16 -10.72
C GLN A 209 -1.06 19.89 -12.00
N ARG A 210 -1.68 18.74 -12.10
CA ARG A 210 -2.52 18.41 -13.25
C ARG A 210 -3.81 19.20 -13.19
N LYS A 211 -4.12 19.92 -14.27
CA LYS A 211 -5.31 20.80 -14.35
C LYS A 211 -6.63 20.04 -14.41
N ASN A 212 -6.58 18.77 -14.77
CA ASN A 212 -7.72 17.87 -14.91
C ASN A 212 -7.94 16.97 -13.66
N LEU A 213 -7.28 17.26 -12.54
CA LEU A 213 -7.49 16.59 -11.25
C LEU A 213 -7.78 17.62 -10.15
N GLU A 214 -8.98 17.54 -9.56
CA GLU A 214 -9.46 18.34 -8.43
C GLU A 214 -9.66 17.47 -7.18
#